data_d7c801e9627af23013c26a9d70b43fcf
#
_entry.id   d7c801e9627af23013c26a9d70b43fcf
#
_cell.length_a   1.000
_cell.length_b   1.000
_cell.length_c   1.000
_cell.angle_alpha   90.00
_cell.angle_beta   90.00
_cell.angle_gamma   90.00
#
_symmetry.space_group_name_H-M   'P 1'
#
loop_
_entity.id
_entity.type
_entity.pdbx_description
1 polymer ?
#
loop_
_entity_poly.entity_id
_entity_poly.type
_entity_poly.pdbx_seq_one_letter_code
_entity_poly.pdbx_strand_id
1 'polypeptide(L)'
;GDTVSPRRLADIMLELQAAGLSSVDLVTPTHFTPRIAEALRLARMDGLSLPVVWNSGGYELTETLAVLDGLIDVYMPDFKYFSPAISQKYSAAADYADRAAECIGYMYRVLGAARFGDGMMTRGVLVRHLVLPGCRRDSADVLRRLAETVPPDGIKISLMSQYSPEFYRGSDRSLRRRVTSFEYDSVLAEAERLGFDGYM
;
A
#
# COMPACT_ATOMS: atom_id res chain seq x y z
N GLY A 1 22.77 -7.18 3.03
CA GLY A 1 22.46 -6.76 4.40
C GLY A 1 22.73 -7.88 5.39
N ASP A 2 22.81 -7.55 6.65
CA ASP A 2 23.07 -8.54 7.71
C ASP A 2 21.77 -9.32 8.04
N THR A 3 21.95 -10.57 8.45
CA THR A 3 20.83 -11.40 8.92
C THR A 3 20.37 -10.91 10.29
N VAL A 4 19.09 -10.60 10.43
CA VAL A 4 18.48 -10.10 11.66
C VAL A 4 17.52 -11.16 12.23
N SER A 5 17.69 -11.53 13.51
CA SER A 5 16.74 -12.42 14.19
C SER A 5 15.44 -11.67 14.54
N PRO A 6 14.31 -12.39 14.76
CA PRO A 6 13.07 -11.75 15.23
C PRO A 6 13.27 -10.94 16.51
N ARG A 7 14.06 -11.44 17.47
CA ARG A 7 14.40 -10.71 18.70
C ARG A 7 15.13 -9.39 18.39
N ARG A 8 16.17 -9.43 17.53
CA ARG A 8 16.90 -8.21 17.17
C ARG A 8 16.03 -7.23 16.40
N LEU A 9 15.11 -7.71 15.55
CA LEU A 9 14.14 -6.84 14.86
C LEU A 9 13.20 -6.17 15.86
N ALA A 10 12.72 -6.88 16.88
CA ALA A 10 11.93 -6.31 17.96
C ALA A 10 12.70 -5.22 18.73
N ASP A 11 13.98 -5.48 19.07
CA ASP A 11 14.83 -4.49 19.74
C ASP A 11 15.01 -3.22 18.89
N ILE A 12 15.21 -3.36 17.56
CA ILE A 12 15.29 -2.22 16.64
C ILE A 12 13.99 -1.38 16.67
N MET A 13 12.80 -2.01 16.67
CA MET A 13 11.54 -1.28 16.77
C MET A 13 11.42 -0.48 18.06
N LEU A 14 11.89 -1.05 19.19
CA LEU A 14 11.92 -0.35 20.48
C LEU A 14 12.96 0.77 20.52
N GLU A 15 14.12 0.58 19.88
CA GLU A 15 15.13 1.62 19.69
C GLU A 15 14.56 2.81 18.89
N LEU A 16 13.80 2.54 17.80
CA LEU A 16 13.13 3.58 17.03
C LEU A 16 12.11 4.34 17.87
N GLN A 17 11.32 3.64 18.68
CA GLN A 17 10.39 4.26 19.63
C GLN A 17 11.12 5.13 20.65
N ALA A 18 12.18 4.66 21.25
CA ALA A 18 12.99 5.41 22.21
C ALA A 18 13.65 6.65 21.58
N ALA A 19 13.94 6.60 20.27
CA ALA A 19 14.44 7.73 19.49
C ALA A 19 13.36 8.77 19.14
N GLY A 20 12.08 8.56 19.54
CA GLY A 20 10.98 9.50 19.33
C GLY A 20 10.39 9.48 17.92
N LEU A 21 10.55 8.39 17.17
CA LEU A 21 9.92 8.25 15.86
C LEU A 21 8.41 8.03 16.00
N SER A 22 7.67 8.32 14.93
CA SER A 22 6.21 8.36 14.95
C SER A 22 5.54 7.06 14.49
N SER A 23 6.26 6.20 13.78
CA SER A 23 5.77 4.90 13.28
C SER A 23 6.92 3.94 13.01
N VAL A 24 6.59 2.67 12.84
CA VAL A 24 7.47 1.64 12.30
C VAL A 24 6.96 1.24 10.91
N ASP A 25 7.68 1.60 9.84
CA ASP A 25 7.31 1.28 8.47
C ASP A 25 8.05 0.04 7.97
N LEU A 26 7.29 -1.02 7.69
CA LEU A 26 7.77 -2.26 7.13
C LEU A 26 7.58 -2.24 5.60
N VAL A 27 8.67 -1.99 4.88
CA VAL A 27 8.63 -1.81 3.42
C VAL A 27 8.93 -3.12 2.70
N THR A 28 8.03 -3.54 1.81
CA THR A 28 8.10 -4.80 1.04
C THR A 28 8.31 -6.04 1.93
N PRO A 29 7.54 -6.18 3.02
CA PRO A 29 7.83 -7.13 4.09
C PRO A 29 7.29 -8.54 3.83
N THR A 30 6.47 -8.76 2.81
CA THR A 30 5.67 -9.95 2.54
C THR A 30 6.47 -11.26 2.60
N HIS A 31 7.71 -11.27 2.07
CA HIS A 31 8.58 -12.43 2.05
C HIS A 31 9.01 -12.92 3.45
N PHE A 32 8.92 -12.05 4.45
CA PHE A 32 9.36 -12.30 5.81
C PHE A 32 8.21 -12.32 6.83
N THR A 33 6.95 -12.41 6.36
CA THR A 33 5.74 -12.31 7.19
C THR A 33 5.82 -13.11 8.51
N PRO A 34 6.16 -14.42 8.54
CA PRO A 34 6.18 -15.17 9.80
C PRO A 34 7.23 -14.64 10.80
N ARG A 35 8.40 -14.23 10.30
CA ARG A 35 9.48 -13.71 11.14
C ARG A 35 9.16 -12.31 11.67
N ILE A 36 8.54 -11.48 10.85
CA ILE A 36 8.08 -10.14 11.24
C ILE A 36 6.94 -10.27 12.26
N ALA A 37 5.99 -11.17 12.08
CA ALA A 37 4.93 -11.40 13.04
C ALA A 37 5.47 -11.84 14.41
N GLU A 38 6.48 -12.70 14.43
CA GLU A 38 7.20 -13.09 15.66
C GLU A 38 7.85 -11.86 16.33
N ALA A 39 8.59 -11.06 15.55
CA ALA A 39 9.24 -9.85 16.05
C ALA A 39 8.25 -8.82 16.60
N LEU A 40 7.13 -8.60 15.92
CA LEU A 40 6.08 -7.68 16.36
C LEU A 40 5.44 -8.14 17.68
N ARG A 41 5.17 -9.45 17.85
CA ARG A 41 4.66 -9.98 19.12
C ARG A 41 5.65 -9.72 20.26
N LEU A 42 6.94 -9.98 20.04
CA LEU A 42 7.99 -9.69 21.02
C LEU A 42 8.06 -8.20 21.35
N ALA A 43 8.07 -7.34 20.33
CA ALA A 43 8.14 -5.89 20.53
C ALA A 43 6.91 -5.36 21.29
N ARG A 44 5.69 -5.84 20.96
CA ARG A 44 4.47 -5.47 21.68
C ARG A 44 4.49 -5.92 23.15
N MET A 45 4.99 -7.12 23.42
CA MET A 45 5.17 -7.60 24.81
C MET A 45 6.14 -6.72 25.61
N ASP A 46 7.16 -6.19 24.94
CA ASP A 46 8.18 -5.32 25.56
C ASP A 46 7.81 -3.82 25.51
N GLY A 47 6.57 -3.47 25.13
CA GLY A 47 6.04 -2.11 25.24
C GLY A 47 6.09 -1.27 23.96
N LEU A 48 6.23 -1.86 22.77
CA LEU A 48 6.07 -1.12 21.52
C LEU A 48 4.65 -0.56 21.41
N SER A 49 4.53 0.76 21.39
CA SER A 49 3.27 1.50 21.26
C SER A 49 3.12 2.26 19.94
N LEU A 50 4.20 2.41 19.17
CA LEU A 50 4.15 3.06 17.86
C LEU A 50 3.21 2.33 16.90
N PRO A 51 2.48 3.07 16.05
CA PRO A 51 1.78 2.47 14.91
C PRO A 51 2.75 1.70 14.00
N VAL A 52 2.34 0.50 13.60
CA VAL A 52 3.09 -0.33 12.65
C VAL A 52 2.42 -0.27 11.28
N VAL A 53 3.17 0.15 10.27
CA VAL A 53 2.72 0.28 8.89
C VAL A 53 3.24 -0.89 8.05
N TRP A 54 2.32 -1.58 7.35
CA TRP A 54 2.65 -2.64 6.39
C TRP A 54 2.56 -2.10 4.97
N ASN A 55 3.70 -1.76 4.39
CA ASN A 55 3.81 -1.17 3.07
C ASN A 55 4.15 -2.24 2.03
N SER A 56 3.18 -2.64 1.23
CA SER A 56 3.30 -3.78 0.32
C SER A 56 2.84 -3.47 -1.11
N GLY A 57 3.14 -4.39 -2.02
CA GLY A 57 2.70 -4.28 -3.42
C GLY A 57 1.22 -4.59 -3.66
N GLY A 58 0.44 -4.93 -2.61
CA GLY A 58 -0.96 -5.29 -2.71
C GLY A 58 -1.23 -6.65 -3.37
N TYR A 59 -0.19 -7.42 -3.70
CA TYR A 59 -0.30 -8.75 -4.31
C TYR A 59 0.06 -9.83 -3.28
N GLU A 60 -0.86 -10.02 -2.33
CA GLU A 60 -0.67 -10.90 -1.18
C GLU A 60 -1.87 -11.86 -1.01
N LEU A 61 -1.61 -13.02 -0.44
CA LEU A 61 -2.67 -13.95 -0.07
C LEU A 61 -3.30 -13.53 1.26
N THR A 62 -4.60 -13.62 1.38
CA THR A 62 -5.33 -13.29 2.63
C THR A 62 -4.90 -14.15 3.80
N GLU A 63 -4.54 -15.41 3.55
CA GLU A 63 -3.99 -16.31 4.58
C GLU A 63 -2.64 -15.85 5.12
N THR A 64 -1.83 -15.21 4.27
CA THR A 64 -0.57 -14.59 4.70
C THR A 64 -0.84 -13.37 5.58
N LEU A 65 -1.82 -12.55 5.21
CA LEU A 65 -2.22 -11.39 6.00
C LEU A 65 -2.83 -11.78 7.35
N ALA A 66 -3.57 -12.89 7.42
CA ALA A 66 -4.17 -13.37 8.66
C ALA A 66 -3.14 -13.67 9.77
N VAL A 67 -1.90 -13.98 9.40
CA VAL A 67 -0.79 -14.14 10.37
C VAL A 67 -0.48 -12.84 11.12
N LEU A 68 -0.84 -11.69 10.52
CA LEU A 68 -0.57 -10.34 11.00
C LEU A 68 -1.75 -9.73 11.77
N ASP A 69 -2.87 -10.44 11.94
CA ASP A 69 -4.05 -9.92 12.61
C ASP A 69 -3.72 -9.45 14.03
N GLY A 70 -4.12 -8.21 14.34
CA GLY A 70 -3.83 -7.57 15.62
C GLY A 70 -2.40 -7.03 15.78
N LEU A 71 -1.52 -7.18 14.78
CA LEU A 71 -0.13 -6.72 14.84
C LEU A 71 0.12 -5.46 13.99
N ILE A 72 -0.70 -5.22 12.97
CA ILE A 72 -0.57 -4.09 12.05
C ILE A 72 -1.64 -3.05 12.37
N ASP A 73 -1.25 -1.79 12.39
CA ASP A 73 -2.14 -0.65 12.63
C ASP A 73 -2.56 0.04 11.33
N VAL A 74 -1.65 0.12 10.36
CA VAL A 74 -1.92 0.73 9.06
C VAL A 74 -1.45 -0.20 7.94
N TYR A 75 -2.36 -0.60 7.06
CA TYR A 75 -1.99 -1.21 5.80
C TYR A 75 -1.81 -0.13 4.73
N MET A 76 -0.70 -0.21 3.99
CA MET A 76 -0.38 0.71 2.90
C MET A 76 -0.09 -0.08 1.60
N PRO A 77 -1.12 -0.73 1.02
CA PRO A 77 -0.96 -1.49 -0.21
C PRO A 77 -0.89 -0.60 -1.45
N ASP A 78 -0.16 -1.04 -2.48
CA ASP A 78 -0.31 -0.50 -3.82
C ASP A 78 -1.52 -1.16 -4.52
N PHE A 79 -2.28 -0.38 -5.31
CA PHE A 79 -3.18 -0.90 -6.32
C PHE A 79 -2.73 -0.36 -7.69
N LYS A 80 -1.89 -1.14 -8.38
CA LYS A 80 -1.08 -0.64 -9.51
C LYS A 80 -1.81 -0.64 -10.84
N TYR A 81 -2.57 -1.70 -11.15
CA TYR A 81 -3.17 -1.96 -12.46
C TYR A 81 -4.55 -2.59 -12.30
N PHE A 82 -5.43 -2.30 -13.27
CA PHE A 82 -6.70 -2.99 -13.43
C PHE A 82 -6.65 -4.02 -14.57
N SER A 83 -6.11 -3.64 -15.73
CA SER A 83 -6.08 -4.47 -16.91
C SER A 83 -5.11 -5.65 -16.77
N PRO A 84 -5.55 -6.91 -16.99
CA PRO A 84 -4.67 -8.08 -17.02
C PRO A 84 -3.52 -7.94 -18.03
N ALA A 85 -3.76 -7.27 -19.17
CA ALA A 85 -2.73 -7.06 -20.18
C ALA A 85 -1.63 -6.10 -19.69
N ILE A 86 -2.01 -5.05 -18.94
CA ILE A 86 -1.08 -4.07 -18.38
C ILE A 86 -0.30 -4.71 -17.22
N SER A 87 -0.98 -5.38 -16.31
CA SER A 87 -0.34 -6.04 -15.16
C SER A 87 0.59 -7.19 -15.59
N GLN A 88 0.19 -7.98 -16.58
CA GLN A 88 1.07 -8.99 -17.18
C GLN A 88 2.31 -8.37 -17.83
N LYS A 89 2.14 -7.26 -18.53
CA LYS A 89 3.23 -6.57 -19.23
C LYS A 89 4.27 -5.97 -18.29
N TYR A 90 3.82 -5.35 -17.19
CA TYR A 90 4.71 -4.59 -16.31
C TYR A 90 5.12 -5.30 -15.03
N SER A 91 4.38 -6.34 -14.63
CA SER A 91 4.62 -7.06 -13.37
C SER A 91 4.50 -8.58 -13.47
N ALA A 92 4.29 -9.13 -14.68
CA ALA A 92 4.13 -10.57 -14.93
C ALA A 92 3.01 -11.24 -14.06
N ALA A 93 1.96 -10.50 -13.73
CA ALA A 93 0.86 -10.91 -12.84
C ALA A 93 -0.49 -10.55 -13.48
N ALA A 94 -1.04 -11.42 -14.33
CA ALA A 94 -2.29 -11.15 -15.06
C ALA A 94 -3.51 -11.03 -14.14
N ASP A 95 -3.50 -11.67 -12.97
CA ASP A 95 -4.56 -11.68 -11.95
C ASP A 95 -4.36 -10.60 -10.87
N TYR A 96 -3.47 -9.62 -11.10
CA TYR A 96 -3.09 -8.61 -10.10
C TYR A 96 -4.31 -7.84 -9.55
N ALA A 97 -5.22 -7.40 -10.40
CA ALA A 97 -6.37 -6.59 -9.99
C ALA A 97 -7.28 -7.32 -8.99
N ASP A 98 -7.58 -8.59 -9.26
CA ASP A 98 -8.42 -9.41 -8.40
C ASP A 98 -7.74 -9.69 -7.06
N ARG A 99 -6.43 -10.02 -7.09
CA ARG A 99 -5.65 -10.23 -5.88
C ARG A 99 -5.52 -8.98 -5.04
N ALA A 100 -5.24 -7.83 -5.66
CA ALA A 100 -5.15 -6.56 -4.95
C ALA A 100 -6.49 -6.16 -4.32
N ALA A 101 -7.60 -6.32 -5.04
CA ALA A 101 -8.92 -6.04 -4.50
C ALA A 101 -9.26 -6.96 -3.32
N GLU A 102 -9.00 -8.28 -3.43
CA GLU A 102 -9.22 -9.24 -2.34
C GLU A 102 -8.38 -8.88 -1.11
N CYS A 103 -7.11 -8.58 -1.32
CA CYS A 103 -6.15 -8.17 -0.31
C CYS A 103 -6.60 -6.89 0.44
N ILE A 104 -6.94 -5.83 -0.31
CA ILE A 104 -7.40 -4.55 0.25
C ILE A 104 -8.72 -4.72 1.00
N GLY A 105 -9.66 -5.50 0.44
CA GLY A 105 -10.92 -5.84 1.10
C GLY A 105 -10.71 -6.57 2.43
N TYR A 106 -9.73 -7.48 2.50
CA TYR A 106 -9.33 -8.13 3.75
C TYR A 106 -8.77 -7.12 4.76
N MET A 107 -7.81 -6.30 4.35
CA MET A 107 -7.18 -5.28 5.19
C MET A 107 -8.21 -4.34 5.79
N TYR A 108 -9.20 -3.89 4.98
CA TYR A 108 -10.27 -3.03 5.45
C TYR A 108 -11.20 -3.75 6.45
N ARG A 109 -11.55 -5.01 6.23
CA ARG A 109 -12.37 -5.79 7.20
C ARG A 109 -11.70 -5.91 8.56
N VAL A 110 -10.37 -6.07 8.59
CA VAL A 110 -9.61 -6.23 9.84
C VAL A 110 -9.44 -4.91 10.58
N LEU A 111 -9.14 -3.82 9.87
CA LEU A 111 -8.82 -2.54 10.50
C LEU A 111 -10.00 -1.58 10.62
N GLY A 112 -10.99 -1.69 9.72
CA GLY A 112 -12.12 -0.75 9.61
C GLY A 112 -11.72 0.61 9.04
N ALA A 113 -12.55 1.62 9.30
CA ALA A 113 -12.38 2.97 8.80
C ALA A 113 -11.09 3.63 9.32
N ALA A 114 -10.51 4.49 8.48
CA ALA A 114 -9.29 5.23 8.78
C ALA A 114 -9.45 6.12 10.02
N ARG A 115 -8.44 6.09 10.91
CA ARG A 115 -8.39 6.92 12.13
C ARG A 115 -7.09 7.70 12.16
N PHE A 116 -7.16 8.91 12.71
CA PHE A 116 -6.05 9.83 12.81
C PHE A 116 -5.83 10.26 14.25
N GLY A 117 -4.57 10.52 14.60
CA GLY A 117 -4.14 11.12 15.85
C GLY A 117 -2.98 12.06 15.56
N ASP A 118 -3.02 13.28 16.07
CA ASP A 118 -1.99 14.32 15.89
C ASP A 118 -1.61 14.56 14.41
N GLY A 119 -2.61 14.52 13.52
CA GLY A 119 -2.42 14.71 12.07
C GLY A 119 -1.87 13.50 11.31
N MET A 120 -1.59 12.40 11.98
CA MET A 120 -1.09 11.16 11.35
C MET A 120 -2.15 10.06 11.38
N MET A 121 -2.12 9.20 10.36
CA MET A 121 -2.95 8.00 10.33
C MET A 121 -2.44 6.99 11.35
N THR A 122 -3.29 6.65 12.32
CA THR A 122 -2.95 5.70 13.39
C THR A 122 -3.58 4.33 13.21
N ARG A 123 -4.60 4.21 12.34
CA ARG A 123 -5.26 2.94 12.01
C ARG A 123 -5.97 3.03 10.67
N GLY A 124 -6.01 1.93 9.92
CA GLY A 124 -6.81 1.79 8.71
C GLY A 124 -6.01 1.45 7.46
N VAL A 125 -6.56 1.75 6.29
CA VAL A 125 -5.95 1.43 4.98
C VAL A 125 -5.69 2.70 4.20
N LEU A 126 -4.44 2.87 3.73
CA LEU A 126 -4.00 3.91 2.80
C LEU A 126 -3.59 3.24 1.49
N VAL A 127 -4.45 3.27 0.48
CA VAL A 127 -4.14 2.68 -0.83
C VAL A 127 -3.31 3.65 -1.65
N ARG A 128 -2.18 3.17 -2.19
CA ARG A 128 -1.33 3.97 -3.09
C ARG A 128 -1.57 3.57 -4.54
N HIS A 129 -1.69 4.57 -5.41
CA HIS A 129 -1.78 4.38 -6.85
C HIS A 129 -0.86 5.34 -7.59
N LEU A 130 0.09 4.79 -8.37
CA LEU A 130 0.95 5.57 -9.25
C LEU A 130 0.34 5.64 -10.64
N VAL A 131 -0.06 6.82 -11.07
CA VAL A 131 -0.55 7.06 -12.43
C VAL A 131 0.60 6.90 -13.41
N LEU A 132 0.47 5.96 -14.36
CA LEU A 132 1.48 5.75 -15.40
C LEU A 132 1.12 6.53 -16.67
N PRO A 133 2.14 7.04 -17.39
CA PRO A 133 1.93 7.70 -18.68
C PRO A 133 1.22 6.79 -19.68
N GLY A 134 0.16 7.27 -20.30
CA GLY A 134 -0.66 6.51 -21.25
C GLY A 134 -1.71 5.58 -20.62
N CYS A 135 -1.72 5.43 -19.28
CA CYS A 135 -2.58 4.46 -18.58
C CYS A 135 -3.73 5.12 -17.78
N ARG A 136 -4.10 6.39 -18.05
CA ARG A 136 -5.13 7.10 -17.26
C ARG A 136 -6.50 6.37 -17.21
N ARG A 137 -6.87 5.61 -18.25
CA ARG A 137 -8.11 4.82 -18.27
C ARG A 137 -8.01 3.63 -17.33
N ASP A 138 -6.89 2.93 -17.33
CA ASP A 138 -6.62 1.83 -16.41
C ASP A 138 -6.62 2.33 -14.96
N SER A 139 -6.04 3.51 -14.70
CA SER A 139 -6.08 4.16 -13.39
C SER A 139 -7.53 4.47 -12.95
N ALA A 140 -8.37 4.96 -13.85
CA ALA A 140 -9.80 5.17 -13.54
C ALA A 140 -10.52 3.85 -13.21
N ASP A 141 -10.20 2.77 -13.92
CA ASP A 141 -10.78 1.45 -13.66
C ASP A 141 -10.26 0.86 -12.33
N VAL A 142 -8.99 1.10 -11.94
CA VAL A 142 -8.46 0.81 -10.59
C VAL A 142 -9.32 1.49 -9.52
N LEU A 143 -9.61 2.79 -9.68
CA LEU A 143 -10.41 3.55 -8.71
C LEU A 143 -11.85 3.03 -8.60
N ARG A 144 -12.49 2.70 -9.73
CA ARG A 144 -13.83 2.08 -9.73
C ARG A 144 -13.83 0.74 -9.02
N ARG A 145 -12.86 -0.13 -9.34
CA ARG A 145 -12.72 -1.42 -8.69
C ARG A 145 -12.49 -1.28 -7.19
N LEU A 146 -11.70 -0.29 -6.78
CA LEU A 146 -11.47 0.00 -5.36
C LEU A 146 -12.75 0.45 -4.66
N ALA A 147 -13.57 1.34 -5.29
CA ALA A 147 -14.85 1.79 -4.75
C ALA A 147 -15.90 0.67 -4.64
N GLU A 148 -15.82 -0.35 -5.50
CA GLU A 148 -16.64 -1.57 -5.40
C GLU A 148 -16.16 -2.51 -4.27
N THR A 149 -14.88 -2.42 -3.90
CA THR A 149 -14.26 -3.33 -2.92
C THR A 149 -14.42 -2.82 -1.49
N VAL A 150 -14.27 -1.52 -1.27
CA VAL A 150 -14.31 -0.88 0.06
C VAL A 150 -15.02 0.47 -0.01
N PRO A 151 -15.67 0.93 1.08
CA PRO A 151 -16.24 2.28 1.11
C PRO A 151 -15.17 3.35 0.87
N PRO A 152 -15.34 4.25 -0.12
CA PRO A 152 -14.35 5.28 -0.43
C PRO A 152 -14.02 6.20 0.74
N ASP A 153 -14.98 6.55 1.58
CA ASP A 153 -14.83 7.36 2.79
C ASP A 153 -14.19 6.60 3.96
N GLY A 154 -14.16 5.26 3.88
CA GLY A 154 -13.58 4.39 4.91
C GLY A 154 -12.06 4.24 4.83
N ILE A 155 -11.45 4.59 3.71
CA ILE A 155 -10.00 4.48 3.47
C ILE A 155 -9.41 5.83 3.10
N LYS A 156 -8.08 5.88 3.01
CA LYS A 156 -7.37 7.00 2.36
C LYS A 156 -6.70 6.51 1.09
N ILE A 157 -6.58 7.42 0.11
CA ILE A 157 -5.86 7.14 -1.12
C ILE A 157 -4.67 8.08 -1.28
N SER A 158 -3.57 7.57 -1.83
CA SER A 158 -2.45 8.39 -2.30
C SER A 158 -2.32 8.23 -3.81
N LEU A 159 -2.79 9.24 -4.55
CA LEU A 159 -2.58 9.31 -5.99
C LEU A 159 -1.23 9.98 -6.26
N MET A 160 -0.38 9.27 -7.00
CA MET A 160 0.99 9.71 -7.24
C MET A 160 1.21 9.99 -8.72
N SER A 161 1.79 11.16 -9.04
CA SER A 161 2.18 11.58 -10.39
C SER A 161 3.68 11.44 -10.67
N GLN A 162 4.46 10.99 -9.68
CA GLN A 162 5.93 11.03 -9.67
C GLN A 162 6.61 9.92 -10.49
N TYR A 163 5.96 9.37 -11.50
CA TYR A 163 6.63 8.42 -12.39
C TYR A 163 7.85 9.04 -13.03
N SER A 164 9.01 8.37 -12.90
CA SER A 164 10.31 8.80 -13.42
C SER A 164 10.76 7.88 -14.56
N PRO A 165 10.86 8.38 -15.81
CA PRO A 165 11.26 7.60 -16.95
C PRO A 165 12.77 7.33 -17.03
N GLU A 166 13.59 8.00 -16.25
CA GLU A 166 15.06 8.00 -16.34
C GLU A 166 15.67 6.59 -16.19
N PHE A 167 15.02 5.73 -15.41
CA PHE A 167 15.47 4.35 -15.18
C PHE A 167 14.77 3.31 -16.06
N TYR A 168 13.78 3.72 -16.87
CA TYR A 168 13.08 2.79 -17.74
C TYR A 168 13.97 2.35 -18.90
N ARG A 169 14.13 1.03 -19.08
CA ARG A 169 14.96 0.40 -20.13
C ARG A 169 14.14 -0.44 -21.12
N GLY A 170 12.82 -0.45 -20.96
CA GLY A 170 11.92 -1.20 -21.83
C GLY A 170 11.65 -0.53 -23.18
N SER A 171 10.89 -1.22 -24.04
CA SER A 171 10.54 -0.78 -25.38
C SER A 171 9.28 0.09 -25.46
N ASP A 172 8.50 0.19 -24.39
CA ASP A 172 7.27 0.96 -24.37
C ASP A 172 7.54 2.46 -24.43
N ARG A 173 7.12 3.09 -25.53
CA ARG A 173 7.34 4.52 -25.74
C ARG A 173 6.56 5.38 -24.75
N SER A 174 5.40 4.92 -24.27
CA SER A 174 4.59 5.68 -23.31
C SER A 174 5.33 5.89 -21.99
N LEU A 175 6.12 4.91 -21.55
CA LEU A 175 6.89 4.97 -20.33
C LEU A 175 8.23 5.75 -20.44
N ARG A 176 8.54 6.32 -21.62
CA ARG A 176 9.73 7.16 -21.83
C ARG A 176 9.49 8.65 -21.54
N ARG A 177 8.33 8.99 -21.02
CA ARG A 177 7.93 10.34 -20.62
C ARG A 177 7.33 10.34 -19.23
N ARG A 178 7.20 11.48 -18.63
CA ARG A 178 6.43 11.68 -17.40
C ARG A 178 4.91 11.66 -17.70
N VAL A 179 4.11 11.46 -16.68
CA VAL A 179 2.67 11.67 -16.75
C VAL A 179 2.39 13.14 -17.05
N THR A 180 1.40 13.43 -17.88
CA THR A 180 0.96 14.81 -18.15
C THR A 180 -0.06 15.27 -17.11
N SER A 181 -0.19 16.61 -16.91
CA SER A 181 -1.23 17.17 -16.05
C SER A 181 -2.61 16.66 -16.46
N PHE A 182 -2.93 16.65 -17.75
CA PHE A 182 -4.21 16.14 -18.25
C PHE A 182 -4.47 14.67 -17.83
N GLU A 183 -3.46 13.82 -17.88
CA GLU A 183 -3.60 12.41 -17.47
C GLU A 183 -3.85 12.31 -15.97
N TYR A 184 -3.08 13.04 -15.18
CA TYR A 184 -3.22 13.05 -13.72
C TYR A 184 -4.56 13.67 -13.30
N ASP A 185 -4.89 14.86 -13.78
CA ASP A 185 -6.12 15.58 -13.45
C ASP A 185 -7.37 14.78 -13.80
N SER A 186 -7.32 14.00 -14.91
CA SER A 186 -8.42 13.09 -15.27
C SER A 186 -8.64 11.97 -14.23
N VAL A 187 -7.56 11.46 -13.64
CA VAL A 187 -7.63 10.42 -12.59
C VAL A 187 -8.06 11.03 -11.27
N LEU A 188 -7.57 12.23 -10.96
CA LEU A 188 -7.95 13.00 -9.78
C LEU A 188 -9.46 13.27 -9.78
N ALA A 189 -10.01 13.79 -10.88
CA ALA A 189 -11.45 14.04 -11.03
C ALA A 189 -12.30 12.77 -10.86
N GLU A 190 -11.79 11.62 -11.30
CA GLU A 190 -12.48 10.33 -11.07
C GLU A 190 -12.44 9.90 -9.61
N ALA A 191 -11.33 10.11 -8.91
CA ALA A 191 -11.21 9.83 -7.47
C ALA A 191 -12.20 10.69 -6.66
N GLU A 192 -12.26 11.99 -6.94
CA GLU A 192 -13.21 12.92 -6.32
C GLU A 192 -14.68 12.53 -6.60
N ARG A 193 -15.00 12.18 -7.87
CA ARG A 193 -16.33 11.73 -8.26
C ARG A 193 -16.77 10.47 -7.51
N LEU A 194 -15.85 9.57 -7.21
CA LEU A 194 -16.09 8.33 -6.46
C LEU A 194 -16.14 8.56 -4.94
N GLY A 195 -15.80 9.75 -4.46
CA GLY A 195 -15.81 10.10 -3.04
C GLY A 195 -14.56 9.70 -2.27
N PHE A 196 -13.46 9.42 -2.95
CA PHE A 196 -12.18 9.21 -2.29
C PHE A 196 -11.60 10.51 -1.74
N ASP A 197 -10.90 10.40 -0.62
CA ASP A 197 -10.16 11.46 0.05
C ASP A 197 -8.75 10.97 0.42
N GLY A 198 -7.79 11.89 0.49
CA GLY A 198 -6.41 11.55 0.86
C GLY A 198 -5.36 12.50 0.29
N TYR A 199 -4.24 11.93 -0.11
CA TYR A 199 -3.08 12.67 -0.65
C TYR A 199 -3.14 12.65 -2.19
N MET A 200 -3.64 13.74 -2.76
CA MET A 200 -3.91 13.87 -4.21
C MET A 200 -3.26 15.13 -4.78
#